data_44d9e2a72428cf92dac8bdea103bd195
#
_entry.id   44d9e2a72428cf92dac8bdea103bd195
#
_cell.length_a   1.000
_cell.length_b   1.000
_cell.length_c   1.000
_cell.angle_alpha   90.00
_cell.angle_beta   90.00
_cell.angle_gamma   90.00
#
_symmetry.space_group_name_H-M   'P 1'
#
loop_
_entity.id
_entity.type
_entity.pdbx_description
1 polymer ?
#
loop_
_entity_poly.entity_id
_entity_poly.type
_entity_poly.pdbx_seq_one_letter_code
_entity_poly.pdbx_strand_id
1 'polypeptide(L)'
;HPGLLKALLDGGCRELGFEGGLTPAHKANYTPKPIDADLAILTSRRTTLETTMRSYVEGLPGVAIRGETYVEDLAIVTGAPSRVTGVRLEDGTVLEADIVVDAAGRNSQAFERLAGLGVAIPETSEACGVIYFTRHYRLNPGQTEPPRGKAGTTGDLGYLKFGVFPADNGCFSITLCVPEVEEALRSAIVNPETFDAICRQLPGLDPWVDPATATPTSKVFGMGMLESRWRDLAHEGRPAIEGFFAVGDSVVRTNPLYGRGCSFAAVSAYLLRDALAAASLPGARLLVYRDSLERELRPYYEAMRKADRSAIRRAEAVLTPGHKPSVRGRLARSFLEDGVAIAMRQDVELLREFLRGFHMLEHPDAWLKRPANLAKIARVWARGRKRNAELYPAKGGPEREEMFQRVGVSATADLRAAA
;
A
#
# COMPACT_ATOMS: atom_id res chain seq x y z
N HIS A 1 11.11 16.39 -3.22
CA HIS A 1 12.46 17.00 -3.23
C HIS A 1 13.12 16.76 -4.60
N PRO A 2 13.32 17.81 -5.42
CA PRO A 2 13.79 17.65 -6.81
C PRO A 2 15.14 16.93 -6.92
N GLY A 3 16.11 17.26 -6.06
CA GLY A 3 17.42 16.61 -6.08
C GLY A 3 17.37 15.12 -5.74
N LEU A 4 16.52 14.72 -4.79
CA LEU A 4 16.31 13.31 -4.48
C LEU A 4 15.59 12.58 -5.63
N LEU A 5 14.57 13.18 -6.24
CA LEU A 5 13.88 12.57 -7.39
C LEU A 5 14.87 12.33 -8.55
N LYS A 6 15.71 13.34 -8.84
CA LYS A 6 16.76 13.17 -9.85
C LYS A 6 17.70 12.02 -9.52
N ALA A 7 18.19 11.94 -8.27
CA ALA A 7 19.07 10.86 -7.85
C ALA A 7 18.39 9.48 -7.97
N LEU A 8 17.10 9.37 -7.65
CA LEU A 8 16.34 8.13 -7.80
C LEU A 8 16.19 7.71 -9.26
N LEU A 9 15.89 8.65 -10.15
CA LEU A 9 15.80 8.38 -11.59
C LEU A 9 17.17 7.99 -12.17
N ASP A 10 18.25 8.70 -11.80
CA ASP A 10 19.60 8.36 -12.18
C ASP A 10 20.03 6.98 -11.64
N GLY A 11 19.53 6.59 -10.46
CA GLY A 11 19.72 5.27 -9.82
C GLY A 11 18.92 4.14 -10.45
N GLY A 12 18.09 4.45 -11.46
CA GLY A 12 17.32 3.47 -12.22
C GLY A 12 15.85 3.32 -11.80
N CYS A 13 15.38 4.09 -10.81
CA CYS A 13 13.94 4.16 -10.52
C CYS A 13 13.18 4.68 -11.74
N ARG A 14 11.95 4.23 -11.91
CA ARG A 14 11.13 4.57 -13.08
C ARG A 14 9.95 5.42 -12.66
N GLU A 15 9.67 6.44 -13.44
CA GLU A 15 8.47 7.22 -13.31
C GLU A 15 7.39 6.72 -14.30
N LEU A 16 6.23 6.38 -13.76
CA LEU A 16 5.05 5.98 -14.52
C LEU A 16 4.06 7.13 -14.49
N GLY A 17 4.05 7.91 -15.57
CA GLY A 17 3.15 9.06 -15.71
C GLY A 17 1.71 8.65 -16.05
N PHE A 18 0.80 9.59 -15.85
CA PHE A 18 -0.64 9.42 -16.05
C PHE A 18 -1.00 8.86 -17.43
N GLU A 19 -0.42 9.42 -18.51
CA GLU A 19 -0.72 9.02 -19.89
C GLU A 19 -0.42 7.54 -20.17
N GLY A 20 0.66 7.01 -19.58
CA GLY A 20 1.05 5.60 -19.72
C GLY A 20 0.02 4.62 -19.15
N GLY A 21 -0.82 5.07 -18.21
CA GLY A 21 -1.90 4.29 -17.61
C GLY A 21 -3.24 4.30 -18.37
N LEU A 22 -3.37 5.17 -19.40
CA LEU A 22 -4.63 5.37 -20.11
C LEU A 22 -5.01 4.20 -21.01
N THR A 23 -6.29 3.81 -20.97
CA THR A 23 -6.87 2.83 -21.90
C THR A 23 -7.05 3.46 -23.29
N PRO A 24 -7.25 2.65 -24.36
CA PRO A 24 -7.58 3.19 -25.68
C PRO A 24 -8.81 4.12 -25.69
N ALA A 25 -9.82 3.81 -24.87
CA ALA A 25 -11.02 4.65 -24.73
C ALA A 25 -10.71 6.03 -24.13
N HIS A 26 -9.79 6.09 -23.16
CA HIS A 26 -9.32 7.36 -22.62
C HIS A 26 -8.51 8.15 -23.64
N LYS A 27 -7.58 7.50 -24.35
CA LYS A 27 -6.67 8.15 -25.31
C LYS A 27 -7.44 8.84 -26.45
N ALA A 28 -8.60 8.30 -26.84
CA ALA A 28 -9.44 8.89 -27.88
C ALA A 28 -9.93 10.33 -27.52
N ASN A 29 -10.04 10.64 -26.22
CA ASN A 29 -10.54 11.93 -25.73
C ASN A 29 -9.56 12.62 -24.76
N TYR A 30 -8.30 12.17 -24.76
CA TYR A 30 -7.29 12.69 -23.86
C TYR A 30 -6.70 14.02 -24.39
N THR A 31 -6.68 15.00 -23.50
CA THR A 31 -5.92 16.22 -23.67
C THR A 31 -5.01 16.39 -22.45
N PRO A 32 -3.69 16.52 -22.63
CA PRO A 32 -2.77 16.73 -21.52
C PRO A 32 -3.12 17.97 -20.70
N LYS A 33 -2.96 17.87 -19.39
CA LYS A 33 -3.16 18.98 -18.44
C LYS A 33 -1.96 19.08 -17.50
N PRO A 34 -1.62 20.28 -17.00
CA PRO A 34 -0.50 20.46 -16.07
C PRO A 34 -0.58 19.53 -14.84
N ILE A 35 -1.78 19.27 -14.34
CA ILE A 35 -2.01 18.36 -13.19
C ILE A 35 -1.61 16.91 -13.46
N ASP A 36 -1.51 16.50 -14.71
CA ASP A 36 -1.11 15.12 -15.06
C ASP A 36 0.32 14.82 -14.62
N ALA A 37 1.18 15.83 -14.50
CA ALA A 37 2.54 15.69 -13.96
C ALA A 37 2.56 15.25 -12.49
N ASP A 38 1.54 15.62 -11.71
CA ASP A 38 1.42 15.24 -10.31
C ASP A 38 0.81 13.82 -10.15
N LEU A 39 0.25 13.27 -11.24
CA LEU A 39 -0.35 11.94 -11.27
C LEU A 39 0.65 10.88 -11.74
N ALA A 40 1.86 10.94 -11.22
CA ALA A 40 2.93 10.01 -11.52
C ALA A 40 3.21 9.07 -10.32
N ILE A 41 3.70 7.88 -10.62
CA ILE A 41 4.14 6.89 -9.63
C ILE A 41 5.61 6.59 -9.88
N LEU A 42 6.42 6.69 -8.83
CA LEU A 42 7.79 6.20 -8.85
C LEU A 42 7.79 4.70 -8.52
N THR A 43 8.42 3.89 -9.36
CA THR A 43 8.55 2.45 -9.14
C THR A 43 9.99 1.99 -9.27
N SER A 44 10.38 1.04 -8.42
CA SER A 44 11.71 0.43 -8.41
C SER A 44 11.70 -0.80 -7.51
N ARG A 45 12.80 -1.55 -7.49
CA ARG A 45 13.03 -2.47 -6.38
C ARG A 45 13.29 -1.67 -5.11
N ARG A 46 12.87 -2.25 -3.99
CA ARG A 46 13.12 -1.64 -2.66
C ARG A 46 14.61 -1.36 -2.44
N THR A 47 15.49 -2.30 -2.81
CA THR A 47 16.93 -2.13 -2.67
C THR A 47 17.47 -0.92 -3.42
N THR A 48 17.05 -0.71 -4.67
CA THR A 48 17.45 0.45 -5.47
C THR A 48 16.98 1.75 -4.83
N LEU A 49 15.70 1.80 -4.40
CA LEU A 49 15.14 2.96 -3.72
C LEU A 49 15.91 3.30 -2.44
N GLU A 50 16.10 2.31 -1.55
CA GLU A 50 16.75 2.51 -0.25
C GLU A 50 18.22 2.86 -0.38
N THR A 51 18.98 2.19 -1.27
CA THR A 51 20.39 2.47 -1.49
C THR A 51 20.58 3.89 -2.03
N THR A 52 19.78 4.30 -3.01
CA THR A 52 19.88 5.65 -3.58
C THR A 52 19.50 6.72 -2.56
N MET A 53 18.42 6.51 -1.80
CA MET A 53 18.04 7.44 -0.72
C MET A 53 19.12 7.54 0.34
N ARG A 54 19.71 6.42 0.74
CA ARG A 54 20.81 6.38 1.71
C ARG A 54 22.02 7.19 1.21
N SER A 55 22.50 6.89 0.01
CA SER A 55 23.63 7.61 -0.59
C SER A 55 23.36 9.11 -0.75
N TYR A 56 22.11 9.48 -1.10
CA TYR A 56 21.72 10.88 -1.17
C TYR A 56 21.79 11.57 0.19
N VAL A 57 21.30 10.91 1.24
CA VAL A 57 21.27 11.47 2.61
C VAL A 57 22.68 11.53 3.20
N GLU A 58 23.54 10.54 2.96
CA GLU A 58 24.94 10.53 3.39
C GLU A 58 25.74 11.71 2.81
N GLY A 59 25.36 12.21 1.63
CA GLY A 59 25.95 13.37 0.99
C GLY A 59 25.47 14.73 1.55
N LEU A 60 24.48 14.74 2.47
CA LEU A 60 23.97 16.01 3.02
C LEU A 60 24.85 16.51 4.18
N PRO A 61 25.14 17.83 4.25
CA PRO A 61 25.92 18.40 5.35
C PRO A 61 25.15 18.25 6.68
N GLY A 62 25.88 17.94 7.75
CA GLY A 62 25.33 17.81 9.09
C GLY A 62 24.60 16.49 9.35
N VAL A 63 24.60 15.55 8.41
CA VAL A 63 24.04 14.21 8.58
C VAL A 63 25.16 13.19 8.78
N ALA A 64 25.01 12.33 9.78
CA ALA A 64 25.87 11.18 9.99
C ALA A 64 25.01 9.90 10.11
N ILE A 65 25.32 8.90 9.29
CA ILE A 65 24.70 7.58 9.37
C ILE A 65 25.66 6.63 10.10
N ARG A 66 25.20 6.05 11.20
CA ARG A 66 25.95 5.03 11.95
C ARG A 66 25.37 3.66 11.61
N GLY A 67 26.09 2.87 10.84
CA GLY A 67 25.77 1.46 10.63
C GLY A 67 26.15 0.60 11.82
N GLU A 68 25.67 -0.63 11.86
CA GLU A 68 26.02 -1.63 12.91
C GLU A 68 25.83 -1.10 14.33
N THR A 69 24.83 -0.21 14.52
CA THR A 69 24.55 0.46 15.79
C THR A 69 23.12 0.11 16.20
N TYR A 70 22.98 -0.65 17.27
CA TYR A 70 21.70 -1.06 17.79
C TYR A 70 21.28 -0.15 18.96
N VAL A 71 20.09 0.44 18.85
CA VAL A 71 19.46 1.20 19.92
C VAL A 71 18.73 0.25 20.85
N GLU A 72 19.26 0.04 22.04
CA GLU A 72 18.70 -0.84 23.04
C GLU A 72 17.48 -0.21 23.74
N ASP A 73 17.57 1.10 24.09
CA ASP A 73 16.54 1.76 24.88
C ASP A 73 16.49 3.28 24.64
N LEU A 74 15.46 3.92 25.16
CA LEU A 74 15.33 5.37 25.22
C LEU A 74 15.94 5.91 26.54
N ALA A 75 16.71 6.98 26.46
CA ALA A 75 17.11 7.74 27.65
C ALA A 75 15.97 8.70 28.02
N ILE A 76 15.40 8.52 29.22
CA ILE A 76 14.19 9.23 29.64
C ILE A 76 14.42 9.90 31.00
N VAL A 77 13.99 11.15 31.10
CA VAL A 77 13.83 11.88 32.36
C VAL A 77 12.35 11.85 32.72
N THR A 78 12.05 11.27 33.89
CA THR A 78 10.67 11.18 34.38
C THR A 78 10.18 12.55 34.85
N GLY A 79 8.91 12.84 34.52
CA GLY A 79 8.27 14.12 34.83
C GLY A 79 6.78 14.10 34.42
N ALA A 80 6.15 15.25 34.40
CA ALA A 80 4.75 15.40 33.97
C ALA A 80 4.64 16.54 32.91
N PRO A 81 4.84 16.24 31.63
CA PRO A 81 5.12 14.93 31.00
C PRO A 81 6.58 14.48 31.17
N SER A 82 6.83 13.17 30.99
CA SER A 82 8.17 12.62 30.87
C SER A 82 8.82 13.07 29.57
N ARG A 83 10.16 13.10 29.53
CA ARG A 83 10.92 13.58 28.36
C ARG A 83 11.96 12.58 27.92
N VAL A 84 12.02 12.27 26.62
CA VAL A 84 13.14 11.56 26.01
C VAL A 84 14.26 12.56 25.77
N THR A 85 15.47 12.21 26.22
CA THR A 85 16.69 13.04 26.14
C THR A 85 17.80 12.39 25.33
N GLY A 86 17.52 11.24 24.72
CA GLY A 86 18.47 10.51 23.90
C GLY A 86 18.12 9.05 23.75
N VAL A 87 19.10 8.25 23.34
CA VAL A 87 19.00 6.80 23.20
C VAL A 87 20.19 6.13 23.88
N ARG A 88 19.98 4.91 24.41
CA ARG A 88 21.04 4.02 24.88
C ARG A 88 21.32 2.96 23.85
N LEU A 89 22.58 2.77 23.55
CA LEU A 89 23.06 1.75 22.64
C LEU A 89 23.31 0.42 23.38
N GLU A 90 23.44 -0.67 22.62
CA GLU A 90 23.71 -2.03 23.14
C GLU A 90 25.02 -2.11 23.97
N ASP A 91 26.01 -1.29 23.63
CA ASP A 91 27.29 -1.19 24.39
C ASP A 91 27.20 -0.37 25.68
N GLY A 92 25.98 0.10 26.03
CA GLY A 92 25.73 0.94 27.19
C GLY A 92 25.96 2.44 26.96
N THR A 93 26.48 2.84 25.81
CA THR A 93 26.69 4.27 25.48
C THR A 93 25.35 5.00 25.38
N VAL A 94 25.27 6.17 26.01
CA VAL A 94 24.09 7.06 25.87
C VAL A 94 24.45 8.17 24.90
N LEU A 95 23.62 8.28 23.84
CA LEU A 95 23.66 9.40 22.89
C LEU A 95 22.58 10.39 23.29
N GLU A 96 23.01 11.54 23.81
CA GLU A 96 22.09 12.64 24.15
C GLU A 96 21.56 13.31 22.88
N ALA A 97 20.29 13.71 22.93
CA ALA A 97 19.61 14.41 21.84
C ALA A 97 18.44 15.25 22.37
N ASP A 98 18.24 16.41 21.75
CA ASP A 98 17.05 17.25 22.01
C ASP A 98 15.77 16.59 21.50
N ILE A 99 15.90 15.80 20.42
CA ILE A 99 14.80 15.14 19.72
C ILE A 99 15.24 13.75 19.28
N VAL A 100 14.43 12.76 19.58
CA VAL A 100 14.55 11.38 19.07
C VAL A 100 13.38 11.09 18.15
N VAL A 101 13.68 10.61 16.94
CA VAL A 101 12.67 10.24 15.94
C VAL A 101 12.74 8.74 15.68
N ASP A 102 11.67 8.04 16.01
CA ASP A 102 11.52 6.62 15.71
C ASP A 102 11.05 6.44 14.26
N ALA A 103 11.91 5.88 13.44
CA ALA A 103 11.65 5.48 12.06
C ALA A 103 11.85 3.97 11.84
N ALA A 104 11.81 3.17 12.92
CA ALA A 104 12.05 1.72 12.87
C ALA A 104 10.87 0.94 12.22
N GLY A 105 9.79 1.62 11.88
CA GLY A 105 8.65 1.07 11.16
C GLY A 105 7.87 0.06 11.99
N ARG A 106 7.44 -1.02 11.37
CA ARG A 106 6.58 -2.02 12.03
C ARG A 106 7.27 -2.77 13.17
N ASN A 107 8.59 -2.78 13.19
CA ASN A 107 9.41 -3.48 14.17
C ASN A 107 9.85 -2.56 15.32
N SER A 108 9.35 -1.32 15.38
CA SER A 108 9.64 -0.40 16.48
C SER A 108 9.29 -1.04 17.83
N GLN A 109 10.23 -1.00 18.75
CA GLN A 109 10.05 -1.41 20.14
C GLN A 109 9.93 -0.19 21.08
N ALA A 110 10.02 1.02 20.54
CA ALA A 110 10.01 2.23 21.34
C ALA A 110 8.71 2.38 22.16
N PHE A 111 7.58 1.97 21.58
CA PHE A 111 6.29 2.10 22.23
C PHE A 111 6.08 1.10 23.37
N GLU A 112 6.57 -0.13 23.24
CA GLU A 112 6.58 -1.11 24.32
C GLU A 112 7.47 -0.65 25.49
N ARG A 113 8.60 -0.03 25.16
CA ARG A 113 9.53 0.54 26.18
C ARG A 113 8.88 1.72 26.89
N LEU A 114 8.22 2.63 26.18
CA LEU A 114 7.47 3.74 26.76
C LEU A 114 6.35 3.23 27.68
N ALA A 115 5.61 2.22 27.24
CA ALA A 115 4.55 1.61 28.05
C ALA A 115 5.10 0.97 29.33
N GLY A 116 6.27 0.30 29.26
CA GLY A 116 6.98 -0.24 30.43
C GLY A 116 7.39 0.81 31.47
N LEU A 117 7.53 2.07 31.05
CA LEU A 117 7.84 3.22 31.91
C LEU A 117 6.58 4.00 32.34
N GLY A 118 5.40 3.47 32.07
CA GLY A 118 4.12 4.08 32.44
C GLY A 118 3.64 5.18 31.47
N VAL A 119 4.30 5.36 30.31
CA VAL A 119 3.87 6.29 29.27
C VAL A 119 2.97 5.57 28.28
N ALA A 120 1.66 5.70 28.47
CA ALA A 120 0.67 5.10 27.57
C ALA A 120 0.48 5.95 26.31
N ILE A 121 0.72 5.34 25.14
CA ILE A 121 0.41 5.92 23.83
C ILE A 121 -0.86 5.22 23.32
N PRO A 122 -2.00 5.93 23.17
CA PRO A 122 -3.21 5.32 22.62
C PRO A 122 -2.96 4.76 21.21
N GLU A 123 -3.39 3.53 20.99
CA GLU A 123 -3.24 2.83 19.73
C GLU A 123 -4.57 2.24 19.25
N THR A 124 -4.82 2.35 17.95
CA THR A 124 -5.91 1.64 17.26
C THR A 124 -5.27 0.71 16.26
N SER A 125 -5.55 -0.59 16.36
CA SER A 125 -5.07 -1.61 15.41
C SER A 125 -6.23 -2.46 14.90
N GLU A 126 -6.16 -2.86 13.63
CA GLU A 126 -7.17 -3.69 12.97
C GLU A 126 -6.52 -4.57 11.90
N ALA A 127 -6.85 -5.87 11.91
CA ALA A 127 -6.34 -6.82 10.93
C ALA A 127 -6.76 -6.46 9.50
N CYS A 128 -5.84 -6.63 8.54
CA CYS A 128 -6.11 -6.39 7.12
C CYS A 128 -6.84 -7.57 6.45
N GLY A 129 -6.84 -8.75 7.08
CA GLY A 129 -7.56 -9.95 6.63
C GLY A 129 -7.03 -10.58 5.35
N VAL A 130 -5.77 -10.31 5.00
CA VAL A 130 -5.13 -10.82 3.77
C VAL A 130 -3.69 -11.23 4.03
N ILE A 131 -3.22 -12.17 3.21
CA ILE A 131 -1.83 -12.60 3.15
C ILE A 131 -1.31 -12.36 1.73
N TYR A 132 -0.10 -11.85 1.62
CA TYR A 132 0.59 -11.65 0.35
C TYR A 132 1.60 -12.75 0.11
N PHE A 133 1.66 -13.20 -1.14
CA PHE A 133 2.69 -14.09 -1.66
C PHE A 133 3.34 -13.39 -2.84
N THR A 134 4.64 -13.18 -2.77
CA THR A 134 5.38 -12.44 -3.79
C THR A 134 6.53 -13.28 -4.30
N ARG A 135 6.68 -13.33 -5.62
CA ARG A 135 7.83 -13.91 -6.31
C ARG A 135 8.44 -12.86 -7.22
N HIS A 136 9.79 -12.83 -7.23
CA HIS A 136 10.55 -11.89 -8.04
C HIS A 136 11.04 -12.56 -9.33
N TYR A 137 11.09 -11.78 -10.39
CA TYR A 137 11.49 -12.20 -11.73
C TYR A 137 12.41 -11.17 -12.36
N ARG A 138 13.09 -11.59 -13.42
CA ARG A 138 13.84 -10.73 -14.33
C ARG A 138 13.51 -11.09 -15.76
N LEU A 139 13.32 -10.09 -16.61
CA LEU A 139 13.19 -10.29 -18.05
C LEU A 139 14.47 -10.92 -18.61
N ASN A 140 14.31 -11.87 -19.50
CA ASN A 140 15.42 -12.53 -20.16
C ASN A 140 16.16 -11.54 -21.10
N PRO A 141 17.45 -11.77 -21.41
CA PRO A 141 18.21 -10.90 -22.31
C PRO A 141 17.47 -10.65 -23.62
N GLY A 142 17.34 -9.38 -24.00
CA GLY A 142 16.64 -8.96 -25.22
C GLY A 142 15.10 -8.93 -25.10
N GLN A 143 14.52 -9.38 -24.02
CA GLN A 143 13.06 -9.30 -23.79
C GLN A 143 12.67 -7.94 -23.22
N THR A 144 11.43 -7.55 -23.51
CA THR A 144 10.77 -6.35 -22.98
C THR A 144 9.53 -6.75 -22.19
N GLU A 145 9.00 -5.80 -21.42
CA GLU A 145 7.73 -6.01 -20.71
C GLU A 145 6.62 -6.43 -21.69
N PRO A 146 5.84 -7.47 -21.37
CA PRO A 146 4.72 -7.86 -22.20
C PRO A 146 3.77 -6.69 -22.45
N PRO A 147 3.24 -6.56 -23.68
CA PRO A 147 2.31 -5.47 -23.99
C PRO A 147 1.04 -5.59 -23.14
N ARG A 148 0.48 -4.46 -22.73
CA ARG A 148 -0.78 -4.42 -22.01
C ARG A 148 -1.92 -4.93 -22.89
N GLY A 149 -2.45 -6.10 -22.53
CA GLY A 149 -3.60 -6.71 -23.20
C GLY A 149 -4.94 -6.17 -22.73
N LYS A 150 -6.03 -6.79 -23.17
CA LYS A 150 -7.38 -6.51 -22.67
C LYS A 150 -7.57 -6.95 -21.22
N ALA A 151 -6.86 -7.99 -20.79
CA ALA A 151 -6.78 -8.40 -19.39
C ALA A 151 -5.78 -7.50 -18.66
N GLY A 152 -6.17 -7.01 -17.49
CA GLY A 152 -5.29 -6.19 -16.65
C GLY A 152 -4.15 -7.00 -16.01
N THR A 153 -3.01 -6.37 -15.81
CA THR A 153 -1.91 -6.93 -14.99
C THR A 153 -2.19 -6.88 -13.49
N THR A 154 -3.33 -6.31 -13.10
CA THR A 154 -3.85 -6.29 -11.74
C THR A 154 -5.32 -6.70 -11.76
N GLY A 155 -5.77 -7.38 -10.72
CA GLY A 155 -7.18 -7.79 -10.63
C GLY A 155 -7.61 -8.27 -9.25
N ASP A 156 -8.93 -8.39 -9.09
CA ASP A 156 -9.60 -8.90 -7.89
C ASP A 156 -10.68 -9.91 -8.33
N LEU A 157 -10.46 -11.18 -8.03
CA LEU A 157 -11.39 -12.28 -8.29
C LEU A 157 -12.28 -12.62 -7.08
N GLY A 158 -12.15 -11.84 -5.98
CA GLY A 158 -12.84 -12.10 -4.72
C GLY A 158 -12.06 -13.05 -3.79
N TYR A 159 -11.68 -14.23 -4.27
CA TYR A 159 -10.87 -15.22 -3.54
C TYR A 159 -9.36 -15.02 -3.73
N LEU A 160 -8.96 -14.26 -4.74
CA LEU A 160 -7.57 -13.98 -5.09
C LEU A 160 -7.48 -12.58 -5.71
N LYS A 161 -6.56 -11.75 -5.22
CA LYS A 161 -6.12 -10.53 -5.91
C LYS A 161 -4.71 -10.73 -6.42
N PHE A 162 -4.38 -10.05 -7.52
CA PHE A 162 -3.07 -10.19 -8.13
C PHE A 162 -2.57 -8.88 -8.72
N GLY A 163 -1.25 -8.79 -8.85
CA GLY A 163 -0.61 -7.65 -9.49
C GLY A 163 0.79 -7.95 -9.96
N VAL A 164 1.16 -7.37 -11.13
CA VAL A 164 2.54 -7.28 -11.60
C VAL A 164 3.07 -5.90 -11.26
N PHE A 165 4.25 -5.86 -10.69
CA PHE A 165 4.94 -4.63 -10.27
C PHE A 165 6.29 -4.53 -10.99
N PRO A 166 6.32 -3.88 -12.17
CA PRO A 166 7.57 -3.62 -12.89
C PRO A 166 8.48 -2.73 -12.05
N ALA A 167 9.79 -2.98 -12.15
CA ALA A 167 10.80 -2.26 -11.41
C ALA A 167 11.98 -1.86 -12.32
N ASP A 168 13.11 -1.53 -11.72
CA ASP A 168 14.34 -1.19 -12.40
C ASP A 168 15.06 -2.40 -13.01
N ASN A 169 15.92 -2.17 -14.02
CA ASN A 169 16.84 -3.16 -14.60
C ASN A 169 16.18 -4.46 -15.09
N GLY A 170 14.99 -4.36 -15.70
CA GLY A 170 14.23 -5.50 -16.18
C GLY A 170 13.72 -6.43 -15.08
N CYS A 171 13.81 -6.02 -13.81
CA CYS A 171 13.25 -6.75 -12.69
C CYS A 171 11.77 -6.39 -12.52
N PHE A 172 11.00 -7.35 -12.03
CA PHE A 172 9.62 -7.15 -11.60
C PHE A 172 9.24 -8.15 -10.51
N SER A 173 8.13 -7.91 -9.87
CA SER A 173 7.52 -8.89 -8.96
C SER A 173 6.08 -9.15 -9.34
N ILE A 174 5.63 -10.37 -9.05
CA ILE A 174 4.22 -10.73 -9.07
C ILE A 174 3.81 -10.97 -7.63
N THR A 175 2.71 -10.34 -7.24
CA THR A 175 2.13 -10.54 -5.92
C THR A 175 0.71 -11.09 -6.06
N LEU A 176 0.47 -12.17 -5.37
CA LEU A 176 -0.83 -12.80 -5.18
C LEU A 176 -1.28 -12.53 -3.75
N CYS A 177 -2.46 -11.94 -3.58
CA CYS A 177 -3.02 -11.58 -2.28
C CYS A 177 -4.26 -12.45 -2.03
N VAL A 178 -4.22 -13.21 -0.97
CA VAL A 178 -5.24 -14.20 -0.62
C VAL A 178 -5.92 -13.78 0.69
N PRO A 179 -7.25 -13.82 0.80
CA PRO A 179 -7.94 -13.64 2.08
C PRO A 179 -7.41 -14.64 3.12
N GLU A 180 -7.25 -14.23 4.37
CA GLU A 180 -6.78 -15.11 5.45
C GLU A 180 -7.66 -16.35 5.66
N VAL A 181 -8.95 -16.21 5.37
CA VAL A 181 -9.94 -17.30 5.46
C VAL A 181 -9.84 -18.32 4.32
N GLU A 182 -9.01 -18.07 3.27
CA GLU A 182 -8.81 -18.98 2.14
C GLU A 182 -7.61 -19.92 2.42
N GLU A 183 -7.82 -20.91 3.29
CA GLU A 183 -6.74 -21.76 3.81
C GLU A 183 -6.08 -22.65 2.76
N ALA A 184 -6.87 -23.25 1.88
CA ALA A 184 -6.37 -24.20 0.88
C ALA A 184 -5.41 -23.53 -0.10
N LEU A 185 -5.81 -22.38 -0.64
CA LEU A 185 -4.99 -21.65 -1.60
C LEU A 185 -3.72 -21.09 -0.94
N ARG A 186 -3.84 -20.53 0.25
CA ARG A 186 -2.69 -19.94 0.95
C ARG A 186 -1.64 -20.98 1.31
N SER A 187 -2.04 -22.23 1.62
CA SER A 187 -1.12 -23.31 1.90
C SER A 187 -0.41 -23.81 0.64
N ALA A 188 -1.11 -23.84 -0.49
CA ALA A 188 -0.58 -24.33 -1.75
C ALA A 188 0.35 -23.31 -2.45
N ILE A 189 0.05 -22.02 -2.35
CA ILE A 189 0.69 -20.94 -3.11
C ILE A 189 2.15 -20.68 -2.68
N VAL A 190 2.57 -21.19 -1.52
CA VAL A 190 3.96 -21.12 -1.03
C VAL A 190 4.91 -21.89 -1.94
N ASN A 191 4.39 -22.94 -2.59
CA ASN A 191 5.14 -23.71 -3.57
C ASN A 191 5.34 -22.88 -4.85
N PRO A 192 6.60 -22.69 -5.33
CA PRO A 192 6.89 -21.88 -6.51
C PRO A 192 6.22 -22.38 -7.80
N GLU A 193 6.06 -23.69 -7.96
CA GLU A 193 5.42 -24.29 -9.14
C GLU A 193 3.92 -24.01 -9.15
N THR A 194 3.27 -24.13 -7.98
CA THR A 194 1.85 -23.79 -7.81
C THR A 194 1.63 -22.29 -8.01
N PHE A 195 2.52 -21.45 -7.50
CA PHE A 195 2.47 -20.00 -7.72
C PHE A 195 2.47 -19.65 -9.21
N ASP A 196 3.43 -20.20 -9.97
CA ASP A 196 3.53 -19.96 -11.41
C ASP A 196 2.34 -20.59 -12.17
N ALA A 197 1.86 -21.77 -11.74
CA ALA A 197 0.69 -22.39 -12.34
C ALA A 197 -0.56 -21.52 -12.18
N ILE A 198 -0.76 -20.89 -11.02
CA ILE A 198 -1.84 -19.91 -10.80
C ILE A 198 -1.65 -18.70 -11.72
N CYS A 199 -0.43 -18.14 -11.81
CA CYS A 199 -0.16 -16.99 -12.67
C CYS A 199 -0.49 -17.28 -14.15
N ARG A 200 -0.22 -18.50 -14.63
CA ARG A 200 -0.58 -18.94 -16.02
C ARG A 200 -2.09 -19.00 -16.25
N GLN A 201 -2.91 -19.15 -15.21
CA GLN A 201 -4.37 -19.12 -15.34
C GLN A 201 -4.94 -17.69 -15.38
N LEU A 202 -4.12 -16.68 -15.16
CA LEU A 202 -4.49 -15.28 -15.12
C LEU A 202 -4.03 -14.60 -16.43
N PRO A 203 -4.92 -14.32 -17.40
CA PRO A 203 -4.53 -13.85 -18.74
C PRO A 203 -3.65 -12.59 -18.74
N GLY A 204 -3.73 -11.75 -17.70
CA GLY A 204 -2.88 -10.57 -17.56
C GLY A 204 -1.49 -10.87 -17.00
N LEU A 205 -1.28 -12.06 -16.40
CA LEU A 205 -0.03 -12.50 -15.79
C LEU A 205 0.71 -13.56 -16.61
N ASP A 206 -0.04 -14.38 -17.36
CA ASP A 206 0.52 -15.49 -18.13
C ASP A 206 1.75 -15.07 -18.99
N PRO A 207 1.71 -13.97 -19.77
CA PRO A 207 2.87 -13.56 -20.56
C PRO A 207 4.09 -13.15 -19.70
N TRP A 208 3.90 -12.80 -18.44
CA TRP A 208 4.97 -12.39 -17.53
C TRP A 208 5.71 -13.57 -16.89
N VAL A 209 5.08 -14.72 -16.80
CA VAL A 209 5.67 -15.96 -16.25
C VAL A 209 6.05 -16.96 -17.33
N ASP A 210 5.94 -16.60 -18.61
CA ASP A 210 6.44 -17.40 -19.70
C ASP A 210 7.97 -17.53 -19.60
N PRO A 211 8.52 -18.75 -19.57
CA PRO A 211 9.96 -18.98 -19.53
C PRO A 211 10.75 -18.33 -20.67
N ALA A 212 10.11 -18.08 -21.82
CA ALA A 212 10.72 -17.33 -22.91
C ALA A 212 10.87 -15.83 -22.60
N THR A 213 9.98 -15.29 -21.75
CA THR A 213 9.94 -13.86 -21.39
C THR A 213 10.78 -13.55 -20.18
N ALA A 214 10.68 -14.36 -19.12
CA ALA A 214 11.32 -14.04 -17.84
C ALA A 214 11.75 -15.29 -17.08
N THR A 215 12.72 -15.07 -16.19
CA THR A 215 13.23 -16.09 -15.28
C THR A 215 12.96 -15.67 -13.83
N PRO A 216 12.42 -16.57 -12.97
CA PRO A 216 12.26 -16.30 -11.55
C PRO A 216 13.63 -16.14 -10.87
N THR A 217 13.75 -15.13 -10.01
CA THR A 217 15.00 -14.82 -9.29
C THR A 217 14.87 -15.08 -7.78
N SER A 218 13.70 -15.55 -7.32
CA SER A 218 13.48 -15.86 -5.91
C SER A 218 12.55 -17.05 -5.71
N LYS A 219 12.54 -17.59 -4.49
CA LYS A 219 11.43 -18.36 -3.96
C LYS A 219 10.19 -17.48 -3.80
N VAL A 220 9.06 -18.08 -3.41
CA VAL A 220 7.87 -17.32 -2.99
C VAL A 220 8.06 -16.84 -1.56
N PHE A 221 7.82 -15.56 -1.33
CA PHE A 221 7.84 -14.95 0.01
C PHE A 221 6.42 -14.69 0.48
N GLY A 222 6.09 -15.16 1.68
CA GLY A 222 4.82 -14.87 2.33
C GLY A 222 4.93 -13.67 3.27
N MET A 223 3.89 -12.83 3.32
CA MET A 223 3.75 -11.75 4.30
C MET A 223 2.33 -11.78 4.86
N GLY A 224 2.19 -12.18 6.11
CA GLY A 224 0.94 -12.23 6.85
C GLY A 224 0.96 -11.40 8.12
N MET A 225 -0.05 -11.60 8.98
CA MET A 225 -0.26 -10.84 10.21
C MET A 225 -0.23 -9.33 9.96
N LEU A 226 -0.92 -8.92 8.91
CA LEU A 226 -0.97 -7.53 8.50
C LEU A 226 -2.08 -6.82 9.26
N GLU A 227 -1.73 -5.67 9.81
CA GLU A 227 -2.67 -4.81 10.50
C GLU A 227 -2.48 -3.35 10.09
N SER A 228 -3.56 -2.64 10.01
CA SER A 228 -3.57 -1.17 9.95
C SER A 228 -3.53 -0.63 11.36
N ARG A 229 -2.56 0.25 11.67
CA ARG A 229 -2.31 0.78 13.02
C ARG A 229 -2.22 2.30 12.99
N TRP A 230 -2.79 2.92 14.01
CA TRP A 230 -2.66 4.35 14.27
C TRP A 230 -2.26 4.56 15.72
N ARG A 231 -1.17 5.27 15.96
CA ARG A 231 -0.72 5.67 17.29
C ARG A 231 -0.96 7.16 17.50
N ASP A 232 -1.63 7.50 18.59
CA ASP A 232 -1.88 8.88 18.97
C ASP A 232 -0.83 9.35 20.00
N LEU A 233 0.08 10.22 19.55
CA LEU A 233 1.18 10.72 20.38
C LEU A 233 0.72 11.74 21.46
N ALA A 234 -0.57 12.04 21.53
CA ALA A 234 -1.17 12.90 22.53
C ALA A 234 -2.37 12.20 23.18
N HIS A 235 -2.62 12.49 24.45
CA HIS A 235 -3.79 12.02 25.18
C HIS A 235 -4.53 13.21 25.75
N GLU A 236 -5.81 13.31 25.52
CA GLU A 236 -6.67 14.43 25.99
C GLU A 236 -6.09 15.82 25.69
N GLY A 237 -5.51 16.00 24.49
CA GLY A 237 -4.91 17.27 24.06
C GLY A 237 -3.58 17.61 24.75
N ARG A 238 -2.96 16.66 25.46
CA ARG A 238 -1.65 16.81 26.10
C ARG A 238 -0.64 15.87 25.45
N PRO A 239 0.63 16.29 25.29
CA PRO A 239 1.68 15.41 24.83
C PRO A 239 1.81 14.19 25.78
N ALA A 240 1.82 12.99 25.23
CA ALA A 240 2.06 11.79 26.03
C ALA A 240 3.51 11.74 26.53
N ILE A 241 4.45 12.29 25.76
CA ILE A 241 5.86 12.38 26.07
C ILE A 241 6.48 13.56 25.31
N GLU A 242 7.52 14.19 25.84
CA GLU A 242 8.29 15.21 25.15
C GLU A 242 9.60 14.67 24.56
N GLY A 243 10.14 15.34 23.53
CA GLY A 243 11.41 14.98 22.91
C GLY A 243 11.39 13.72 22.04
N PHE A 244 10.25 13.06 21.91
CA PHE A 244 10.06 11.85 21.09
C PHE A 244 9.01 12.05 20.01
N PHE A 245 9.34 11.58 18.79
CA PHE A 245 8.45 11.55 17.64
C PHE A 245 8.55 10.19 16.95
N ALA A 246 7.54 9.85 16.17
CA ALA A 246 7.56 8.67 15.32
C ALA A 246 7.08 9.04 13.92
N VAL A 247 7.67 8.42 12.89
CA VAL A 247 7.32 8.66 11.48
C VAL A 247 7.08 7.33 10.74
N GLY A 248 6.36 7.39 9.63
CA GLY A 248 6.05 6.21 8.82
C GLY A 248 5.29 5.14 9.58
N ASP A 249 5.64 3.87 9.35
CA ASP A 249 4.95 2.72 9.94
C ASP A 249 5.12 2.62 11.48
N SER A 250 6.04 3.40 12.06
CA SER A 250 6.16 3.52 13.52
C SER A 250 4.96 4.25 14.14
N VAL A 251 4.35 5.19 13.43
CA VAL A 251 3.18 5.95 13.91
C VAL A 251 1.89 5.58 13.18
N VAL A 252 1.93 5.45 11.86
CA VAL A 252 0.76 5.09 11.03
C VAL A 252 1.15 3.99 10.07
N ARG A 253 0.64 2.79 10.29
CA ARG A 253 0.83 1.62 9.45
C ARG A 253 -0.45 1.30 8.68
N THR A 254 -0.32 0.95 7.42
CA THR A 254 -1.46 0.68 6.52
C THR A 254 -1.29 -0.65 5.81
N ASN A 255 -2.39 -1.19 5.29
CA ASN A 255 -2.35 -2.37 4.43
C ASN A 255 -1.51 -2.09 3.17
N PRO A 256 -0.48 -2.90 2.87
CA PRO A 256 0.36 -2.75 1.67
C PRO A 256 -0.41 -2.77 0.35
N LEU A 257 -1.63 -3.32 0.32
CA LEU A 257 -2.50 -3.38 -0.87
C LEU A 257 -2.68 -2.02 -1.55
N TYR A 258 -2.66 -0.94 -0.78
CA TYR A 258 -2.90 0.41 -1.31
C TYR A 258 -1.63 1.10 -1.82
N GLY A 259 -0.44 0.50 -1.63
CA GLY A 259 0.83 1.04 -2.11
C GLY A 259 1.24 2.38 -1.52
N ARG A 260 0.72 2.75 -0.34
CA ARG A 260 0.89 4.11 0.24
C ARG A 260 1.92 4.21 1.35
N GLY A 261 2.52 3.10 1.80
CA GLY A 261 3.42 3.11 2.97
C GLY A 261 4.56 4.11 2.83
N CYS A 262 5.28 4.10 1.70
CA CYS A 262 6.37 5.06 1.45
C CYS A 262 5.89 6.51 1.38
N SER A 263 4.73 6.76 0.78
CA SER A 263 4.13 8.11 0.73
C SER A 263 3.72 8.60 2.11
N PHE A 264 3.13 7.74 2.95
CA PHE A 264 2.80 8.06 4.35
C PHE A 264 4.07 8.38 5.16
N ALA A 265 5.14 7.61 4.97
CA ALA A 265 6.41 7.86 5.63
C ALA A 265 6.99 9.22 5.22
N ALA A 266 7.04 9.51 3.92
CA ALA A 266 7.53 10.79 3.41
C ALA A 266 6.69 11.97 3.92
N VAL A 267 5.35 11.88 3.82
CA VAL A 267 4.44 12.93 4.30
C VAL A 267 4.61 13.14 5.80
N SER A 268 4.65 12.08 6.60
CA SER A 268 4.85 12.21 8.07
C SER A 268 6.17 12.89 8.41
N ALA A 269 7.26 12.61 7.67
CA ALA A 269 8.54 13.28 7.86
C ALA A 269 8.48 14.79 7.53
N TYR A 270 7.79 15.18 6.46
CA TYR A 270 7.56 16.59 6.13
C TYR A 270 6.69 17.30 7.18
N LEU A 271 5.63 16.64 7.65
CA LEU A 271 4.77 17.19 8.72
C LEU A 271 5.55 17.37 10.03
N LEU A 272 6.45 16.45 10.35
CA LEU A 272 7.35 16.59 11.50
C LEU A 272 8.29 17.78 11.33
N ARG A 273 8.96 17.91 10.18
CA ARG A 273 9.81 19.07 9.87
C ARG A 273 9.06 20.38 10.09
N ASP A 274 7.84 20.50 9.56
CA ASP A 274 7.03 21.69 9.64
C ASP A 274 6.59 21.99 11.07
N ALA A 275 6.24 20.96 11.85
CA ALA A 275 5.91 21.11 13.26
C ALA A 275 7.10 21.55 14.12
N LEU A 276 8.29 21.05 13.83
CA LEU A 276 9.54 21.48 14.50
C LEU A 276 9.86 22.95 14.22
N ALA A 277 9.54 23.43 13.03
CA ALA A 277 9.72 24.84 12.65
C ALA A 277 8.63 25.76 13.24
N ALA A 278 7.39 25.28 13.35
CA ALA A 278 6.24 26.07 13.75
C ALA A 278 6.15 26.38 15.25
N ALA A 279 6.77 25.57 16.11
CA ALA A 279 6.70 25.71 17.54
C ALA A 279 8.06 25.58 18.23
N SER A 280 8.27 26.36 19.31
CA SER A 280 9.52 26.35 20.07
C SER A 280 9.49 25.37 21.26
N LEU A 281 8.35 25.21 21.89
CA LEU A 281 8.19 24.36 23.05
C LEU A 281 8.03 22.89 22.63
N PRO A 282 8.73 21.93 23.30
CA PRO A 282 8.69 20.52 22.94
C PRO A 282 7.29 19.92 22.85
N GLY A 283 6.47 20.16 23.88
CA GLY A 283 5.08 19.69 23.90
C GLY A 283 4.21 20.30 22.81
N ALA A 284 4.38 21.60 22.51
CA ALA A 284 3.65 22.25 21.42
C ALA A 284 4.03 21.67 20.03
N ARG A 285 5.29 21.35 19.81
CA ARG A 285 5.76 20.66 18.58
C ARG A 285 5.04 19.35 18.37
N LEU A 286 4.91 18.54 19.42
CA LEU A 286 4.22 17.25 19.34
C LEU A 286 2.73 17.41 19.00
N LEU A 287 2.05 18.37 19.61
CA LEU A 287 0.64 18.64 19.32
C LEU A 287 0.43 19.12 17.87
N VAL A 288 1.26 20.06 17.39
CA VAL A 288 1.21 20.53 15.99
C VAL A 288 1.45 19.36 15.02
N TYR A 289 2.41 18.48 15.31
CA TYR A 289 2.68 17.31 14.49
C TYR A 289 1.50 16.34 14.50
N ARG A 290 0.98 15.98 15.66
CA ARG A 290 -0.17 15.10 15.82
C ARG A 290 -1.40 15.61 15.08
N ASP A 291 -1.73 16.90 15.22
CA ASP A 291 -2.89 17.51 14.55
C ASP A 291 -2.70 17.55 13.02
N SER A 292 -1.46 17.68 12.58
CA SER A 292 -1.12 17.59 11.15
C SER A 292 -1.28 16.17 10.60
N LEU A 293 -0.88 15.12 11.36
CA LEU A 293 -1.14 13.73 10.99
C LEU A 293 -2.65 13.45 10.90
N GLU A 294 -3.44 13.92 11.88
CA GLU A 294 -4.90 13.76 11.89
C GLU A 294 -5.55 14.44 10.67
N ARG A 295 -5.10 15.62 10.29
CA ARG A 295 -5.66 16.36 9.15
C ARG A 295 -5.26 15.75 7.81
N GLU A 296 -3.98 15.38 7.65
CA GLU A 296 -3.42 15.01 6.33
C GLU A 296 -3.49 13.50 6.05
N LEU A 297 -3.29 12.64 7.05
CA LEU A 297 -3.19 11.19 6.85
C LEU A 297 -4.43 10.42 7.33
N ARG A 298 -5.13 10.89 8.35
CA ARG A 298 -6.28 10.18 8.93
C ARG A 298 -7.39 9.89 7.91
N PRO A 299 -7.78 10.80 7.01
CA PRO A 299 -8.81 10.51 6.03
C PRO A 299 -8.49 9.32 5.12
N TYR A 300 -7.24 9.19 4.73
CA TYR A 300 -6.78 8.06 3.91
C TYR A 300 -6.70 6.76 4.71
N TYR A 301 -6.20 6.83 5.94
CA TYR A 301 -6.15 5.70 6.85
C TYR A 301 -7.54 5.11 7.10
N GLU A 302 -8.53 5.92 7.41
CA GLU A 302 -9.92 5.48 7.63
C GLU A 302 -10.58 4.95 6.35
N ALA A 303 -10.31 5.56 5.19
CA ALA A 303 -10.79 5.05 3.90
C ALA A 303 -10.25 3.65 3.60
N MET A 304 -8.96 3.40 3.87
CA MET A 304 -8.34 2.09 3.70
C MET A 304 -8.91 1.04 4.66
N ARG A 305 -9.05 1.36 5.95
CA ARG A 305 -9.69 0.47 6.94
C ARG A 305 -11.12 0.09 6.53
N LYS A 306 -11.90 1.05 6.07
CA LYS A 306 -13.26 0.80 5.57
C LYS A 306 -13.27 -0.14 4.36
N ALA A 307 -12.29 0.02 3.46
CA ALA A 307 -12.14 -0.86 2.30
C ALA A 307 -11.72 -2.28 2.71
N ASP A 308 -10.80 -2.42 3.68
CA ASP A 308 -10.37 -3.71 4.23
C ASP A 308 -11.54 -4.45 4.89
N ARG A 309 -12.30 -3.81 5.76
CA ARG A 309 -13.51 -4.39 6.36
C ARG A 309 -14.52 -4.88 5.31
N SER A 310 -14.66 -4.11 4.23
CA SER A 310 -15.54 -4.51 3.12
C SER A 310 -14.98 -5.69 2.35
N ALA A 311 -13.67 -5.77 2.16
CA ALA A 311 -13.01 -6.89 1.48
C ALA A 311 -13.11 -8.18 2.30
N ILE A 312 -12.86 -8.11 3.62
CA ILE A 312 -13.01 -9.24 4.56
C ILE A 312 -14.41 -9.80 4.50
N ARG A 313 -15.44 -8.96 4.68
CA ARG A 313 -16.84 -9.41 4.60
C ARG A 313 -17.21 -10.01 3.25
N ARG A 314 -16.63 -9.52 2.15
CA ARG A 314 -16.87 -10.12 0.81
C ARG A 314 -16.21 -11.49 0.68
N ALA A 315 -14.99 -11.65 1.19
CA ALA A 315 -14.29 -12.92 1.17
C ALA A 315 -15.03 -13.98 2.01
N GLU A 316 -15.43 -13.64 3.22
CA GLU A 316 -16.25 -14.50 4.09
C GLU A 316 -17.57 -14.90 3.40
N ALA A 317 -18.25 -13.95 2.75
CA ALA A 317 -19.49 -14.21 2.05
C ALA A 317 -19.33 -15.17 0.84
N VAL A 318 -18.21 -15.07 0.12
CA VAL A 318 -17.89 -15.97 -1.00
C VAL A 318 -17.64 -17.39 -0.51
N LEU A 319 -17.00 -17.54 0.65
CA LEU A 319 -16.65 -18.83 1.24
C LEU A 319 -17.78 -19.46 2.07
N THR A 320 -18.84 -18.72 2.37
CA THR A 320 -19.99 -19.20 3.13
C THR A 320 -21.01 -19.87 2.19
N PRO A 321 -21.22 -21.20 2.24
CA PRO A 321 -22.19 -21.88 1.42
C PRO A 321 -23.61 -21.31 1.60
N GLY A 322 -24.30 -21.01 0.48
CA GLY A 322 -25.66 -20.50 0.49
C GLY A 322 -25.83 -19.02 0.86
N HIS A 323 -24.74 -18.30 1.07
CA HIS A 323 -24.81 -16.86 1.36
C HIS A 323 -25.43 -16.09 0.18
N LYS A 324 -26.49 -15.33 0.47
CA LYS A 324 -27.15 -14.44 -0.51
C LYS A 324 -26.99 -12.98 -0.06
N PRO A 325 -26.30 -12.15 -0.85
CA PRO A 325 -26.16 -10.73 -0.52
C PRO A 325 -27.52 -10.04 -0.39
N SER A 326 -27.68 -9.13 0.55
CA SER A 326 -28.87 -8.31 0.70
C SER A 326 -29.15 -7.48 -0.56
N VAL A 327 -30.39 -7.06 -0.78
CA VAL A 327 -30.77 -6.21 -1.93
C VAL A 327 -29.94 -4.92 -1.94
N ARG A 328 -29.77 -4.28 -0.78
CA ARG A 328 -28.91 -3.08 -0.64
C ARG A 328 -27.45 -3.37 -0.98
N GLY A 329 -26.93 -4.51 -0.54
CA GLY A 329 -25.55 -4.93 -0.85
C GLY A 329 -25.35 -5.16 -2.35
N ARG A 330 -26.31 -5.82 -3.03
CA ARG A 330 -26.27 -6.02 -4.48
C ARG A 330 -26.32 -4.68 -5.24
N LEU A 331 -27.19 -3.76 -4.82
CA LEU A 331 -27.30 -2.45 -5.45
C LEU A 331 -26.05 -1.62 -5.28
N ALA A 332 -25.49 -1.57 -4.07
CA ALA A 332 -24.23 -0.87 -3.78
C ALA A 332 -23.07 -1.46 -4.59
N ARG A 333 -22.99 -2.78 -4.67
CA ARG A 333 -21.98 -3.47 -5.49
C ARG A 333 -22.14 -3.12 -6.97
N SER A 334 -23.36 -3.20 -7.52
CA SER A 334 -23.64 -2.82 -8.91
C SER A 334 -23.30 -1.35 -9.18
N PHE A 335 -23.62 -0.45 -8.25
CA PHE A 335 -23.23 0.95 -8.40
C PHE A 335 -21.70 1.13 -8.47
N LEU A 336 -20.93 0.42 -7.65
CA LEU A 336 -19.46 0.49 -7.69
C LEU A 336 -18.88 -0.18 -8.93
N GLU A 337 -19.32 -1.39 -9.26
CA GLU A 337 -18.75 -2.18 -10.36
C GLU A 337 -19.25 -1.74 -11.73
N ASP A 338 -20.58 -1.49 -11.89
CA ASP A 338 -21.21 -1.18 -13.16
C ASP A 338 -21.36 0.34 -13.41
N GLY A 339 -21.33 1.15 -12.35
CA GLY A 339 -21.37 2.60 -12.40
C GLY A 339 -19.99 3.22 -12.31
N VAL A 340 -19.41 3.21 -11.11
CA VAL A 340 -18.16 3.92 -10.81
C VAL A 340 -17.00 3.41 -11.64
N ALA A 341 -16.73 2.11 -11.60
CA ALA A 341 -15.59 1.53 -12.30
C ALA A 341 -15.69 1.69 -13.82
N ILE A 342 -16.88 1.53 -14.40
CA ILE A 342 -17.10 1.67 -15.84
C ILE A 342 -17.05 3.15 -16.27
N ALA A 343 -17.60 4.07 -15.47
CA ALA A 343 -17.48 5.50 -15.73
C ALA A 343 -16.03 5.98 -15.76
N MET A 344 -15.23 5.53 -14.80
CA MET A 344 -13.79 5.84 -14.77
C MET A 344 -13.03 5.28 -15.99
N ARG A 345 -13.45 4.17 -16.58
CA ARG A 345 -12.83 3.60 -17.79
C ARG A 345 -13.18 4.35 -19.08
N GLN A 346 -14.25 5.14 -19.06
CA GLN A 346 -14.74 5.91 -20.21
C GLN A 346 -14.32 7.39 -20.15
N ASP A 347 -14.32 7.97 -18.95
CA ASP A 347 -14.15 9.42 -18.74
C ASP A 347 -12.79 9.71 -18.08
N VAL A 348 -11.89 10.31 -18.86
CA VAL A 348 -10.53 10.63 -18.41
C VAL A 348 -10.50 11.69 -17.31
N GLU A 349 -11.47 12.62 -17.29
CA GLU A 349 -11.55 13.62 -16.22
C GLU A 349 -11.96 12.99 -14.91
N LEU A 350 -12.90 12.05 -14.96
CA LEU A 350 -13.32 11.30 -13.78
C LEU A 350 -12.16 10.44 -13.23
N LEU A 351 -11.36 9.86 -14.12
CA LEU A 351 -10.14 9.12 -13.75
C LEU A 351 -9.11 10.06 -13.09
N ARG A 352 -8.88 11.27 -13.64
CA ARG A 352 -7.99 12.27 -13.01
C ARG A 352 -8.41 12.60 -11.59
N GLU A 353 -9.67 12.89 -11.39
CA GLU A 353 -10.19 13.26 -10.07
C GLU A 353 -10.10 12.08 -9.07
N PHE A 354 -10.39 10.86 -9.51
CA PHE A 354 -10.16 9.67 -8.70
C PHE A 354 -8.68 9.54 -8.31
N LEU A 355 -7.76 9.68 -9.29
CA LEU A 355 -6.34 9.55 -9.05
C LEU A 355 -5.78 10.65 -8.14
N ARG A 356 -6.33 11.86 -8.14
CA ARG A 356 -5.97 12.89 -7.15
C ARG A 356 -6.20 12.40 -5.71
N GLY A 357 -7.33 11.76 -5.44
CA GLY A 357 -7.58 11.12 -4.15
C GLY A 357 -6.68 9.92 -3.90
N PHE A 358 -6.38 9.12 -4.92
CA PHE A 358 -5.49 7.97 -4.82
C PHE A 358 -4.04 8.39 -4.53
N HIS A 359 -3.53 9.44 -5.20
CA HIS A 359 -2.18 9.99 -5.02
C HIS A 359 -2.04 10.95 -3.82
N MET A 360 -3.07 11.04 -2.98
CA MET A 360 -3.06 11.87 -1.77
C MET A 360 -2.94 13.38 -2.04
N LEU A 361 -3.38 13.85 -3.21
CA LEU A 361 -3.41 15.28 -3.58
C LEU A 361 -4.74 15.94 -3.19
N GLU A 362 -5.75 15.13 -2.85
CA GLU A 362 -7.09 15.57 -2.44
C GLU A 362 -7.71 14.51 -1.53
N HIS A 363 -8.68 14.90 -0.70
CA HIS A 363 -9.39 13.95 0.16
C HIS A 363 -9.92 12.74 -0.66
N PRO A 364 -9.74 11.49 -0.19
CA PRO A 364 -9.99 10.28 -0.98
C PRO A 364 -11.39 10.18 -1.59
N ASP A 365 -12.40 10.74 -0.93
CA ASP A 365 -13.80 10.68 -1.37
C ASP A 365 -14.29 12.01 -2.02
N ALA A 366 -13.44 13.03 -2.16
CA ALA A 366 -13.86 14.37 -2.63
C ALA A 366 -14.50 14.31 -4.03
N TRP A 367 -13.91 13.55 -4.93
CA TRP A 367 -14.39 13.39 -6.29
C TRP A 367 -15.80 12.76 -6.38
N LEU A 368 -16.13 11.82 -5.48
CA LEU A 368 -17.47 11.21 -5.41
C LEU A 368 -18.53 12.15 -4.84
N LYS A 369 -18.14 13.18 -4.08
CA LYS A 369 -19.07 14.16 -3.51
C LYS A 369 -19.46 15.25 -4.51
N ARG A 370 -18.81 15.33 -5.67
CA ARG A 370 -19.11 16.33 -6.71
C ARG A 370 -20.35 15.93 -7.49
N PRO A 371 -21.42 16.75 -7.54
CA PRO A 371 -22.68 16.41 -8.22
C PRO A 371 -22.49 16.06 -9.70
N ALA A 372 -21.58 16.76 -10.40
CA ALA A 372 -21.27 16.49 -11.80
C ALA A 372 -20.72 15.06 -12.01
N ASN A 373 -19.88 14.56 -11.10
CA ASN A 373 -19.32 13.22 -11.16
C ASN A 373 -20.38 12.17 -10.86
N LEU A 374 -21.20 12.40 -9.84
CA LEU A 374 -22.33 11.52 -9.55
C LEU A 374 -23.30 11.42 -10.73
N ALA A 375 -23.59 12.53 -11.43
CA ALA A 375 -24.44 12.53 -12.61
C ALA A 375 -23.83 11.70 -13.76
N LYS A 376 -22.51 11.83 -14.00
CA LYS A 376 -21.79 11.02 -14.99
C LYS A 376 -21.86 9.52 -14.63
N ILE A 377 -21.57 9.17 -13.39
CA ILE A 377 -21.62 7.80 -12.88
C ILE A 377 -23.02 7.22 -13.00
N ALA A 378 -24.04 7.96 -12.54
CA ALA A 378 -25.43 7.54 -12.60
C ALA A 378 -25.91 7.30 -14.04
N ARG A 379 -25.49 8.15 -14.99
CA ARG A 379 -25.80 7.98 -16.41
C ARG A 379 -25.20 6.69 -16.97
N VAL A 380 -23.94 6.38 -16.65
CA VAL A 380 -23.27 5.15 -17.07
C VAL A 380 -23.95 3.94 -16.45
N TRP A 381 -24.23 3.98 -15.16
CA TRP A 381 -24.93 2.92 -14.43
C TRP A 381 -26.34 2.64 -14.99
N ALA A 382 -27.12 3.70 -15.26
CA ALA A 382 -28.47 3.61 -15.82
C ALA A 382 -28.50 3.02 -17.25
N ARG A 383 -27.43 3.14 -18.04
CA ARG A 383 -27.32 2.50 -19.36
C ARG A 383 -27.32 0.96 -19.26
N GLY A 384 -26.88 0.43 -18.11
CA GLY A 384 -26.82 -0.98 -17.84
C GLY A 384 -25.69 -1.72 -18.56
N ARG A 385 -25.44 -2.94 -18.11
CA ARG A 385 -24.28 -3.78 -18.51
C ARG A 385 -24.21 -4.06 -20.01
N LYS A 386 -25.37 -4.33 -20.66
CA LYS A 386 -25.42 -4.65 -22.09
C LYS A 386 -24.92 -3.50 -22.98
N ARG A 387 -25.31 -2.25 -22.66
CA ARG A 387 -24.90 -1.07 -23.45
C ARG A 387 -23.49 -0.61 -23.17
N ASN A 388 -22.92 -1.02 -22.05
CA ASN A 388 -21.55 -0.70 -21.64
C ASN A 388 -20.58 -1.89 -21.86
N ALA A 389 -20.99 -2.96 -22.56
CA ALA A 389 -20.27 -4.23 -22.63
C ALA A 389 -18.79 -4.09 -23.08
N GLU A 390 -18.51 -3.20 -24.02
CA GLU A 390 -17.16 -2.96 -24.53
C GLU A 390 -16.22 -2.28 -23.52
N LEU A 391 -16.79 -1.62 -22.51
CA LEU A 391 -16.03 -0.92 -21.47
C LEU A 391 -15.60 -1.87 -20.34
N TYR A 392 -16.20 -3.06 -20.25
CA TYR A 392 -15.80 -4.02 -19.22
C TYR A 392 -14.44 -4.62 -19.55
N PRO A 393 -13.56 -4.78 -18.55
CA PRO A 393 -12.32 -5.50 -18.75
C PRO A 393 -12.60 -6.95 -19.13
N ALA A 394 -11.69 -7.58 -19.82
CA ALA A 394 -11.72 -9.03 -19.98
C ALA A 394 -11.70 -9.70 -18.60
N LYS A 395 -12.27 -10.91 -18.52
CA LYS A 395 -12.25 -11.70 -17.27
C LYS A 395 -10.80 -11.87 -16.81
N GLY A 396 -10.51 -11.48 -15.58
CA GLY A 396 -9.15 -11.48 -15.04
C GLY A 396 -8.59 -12.88 -14.75
N GLY A 397 -9.47 -13.89 -14.65
CA GLY A 397 -9.10 -15.27 -14.37
C GLY A 397 -10.32 -16.18 -14.16
N PRO A 398 -10.12 -17.47 -13.89
CA PRO A 398 -11.19 -18.43 -13.64
C PRO A 398 -11.90 -18.16 -12.30
N GLU A 399 -13.05 -18.81 -12.12
CA GLU A 399 -13.70 -18.88 -10.81
C GLU A 399 -12.89 -19.76 -9.85
N ARG A 400 -13.13 -19.62 -8.54
CA ARG A 400 -12.35 -20.29 -7.49
C ARG A 400 -12.21 -21.82 -7.71
N GLU A 401 -13.32 -22.50 -7.91
CA GLU A 401 -13.35 -23.96 -8.09
C GLU A 401 -12.60 -24.39 -9.35
N GLU A 402 -12.77 -23.64 -10.43
CA GLU A 402 -12.09 -23.87 -11.69
C GLU A 402 -10.56 -23.63 -11.55
N MET A 403 -10.15 -22.59 -10.82
CA MET A 403 -8.73 -22.37 -10.50
C MET A 403 -8.15 -23.58 -9.76
N PHE A 404 -8.81 -24.03 -8.72
CA PHE A 404 -8.35 -25.15 -7.89
C PHE A 404 -8.19 -26.44 -8.72
N GLN A 405 -9.16 -26.76 -9.55
CA GLN A 405 -9.10 -27.91 -10.45
C GLN A 405 -7.91 -27.80 -11.42
N ARG A 406 -7.70 -26.63 -12.04
CA ARG A 406 -6.64 -26.42 -13.04
C ARG A 406 -5.23 -26.47 -12.44
N VAL A 407 -5.06 -26.05 -11.20
CA VAL A 407 -3.75 -26.05 -10.52
C VAL A 407 -3.55 -27.23 -9.55
N GLY A 408 -4.50 -28.15 -9.48
CA GLY A 408 -4.40 -29.36 -8.66
C GLY A 408 -4.46 -29.10 -7.15
N VAL A 409 -5.12 -28.01 -6.72
CA VAL A 409 -5.31 -27.70 -5.29
C VAL A 409 -6.61 -28.32 -4.81
N SER A 410 -6.54 -29.12 -3.75
CA SER A 410 -7.74 -29.67 -3.11
C SER A 410 -8.49 -28.58 -2.33
N ALA A 411 -9.79 -28.46 -2.54
CA ALA A 411 -10.63 -27.52 -1.79
C ALA A 411 -10.75 -27.85 -0.30
N THR A 412 -10.47 -29.12 0.07
CA THR A 412 -10.36 -29.59 1.44
C THR A 412 -8.87 -29.78 1.75
N ALA A 413 -8.25 -28.78 2.37
CA ALA A 413 -6.94 -28.97 2.97
C ALA A 413 -7.12 -29.90 4.17
N ASP A 414 -6.62 -31.11 4.04
CA ASP A 414 -6.53 -32.05 5.17
C ASP A 414 -5.43 -31.53 6.12
N LEU A 415 -5.85 -30.71 7.10
CA LEU A 415 -4.99 -30.10 8.13
C LEU A 415 -4.31 -31.15 9.05
N ARG A 416 -4.50 -32.45 8.78
CA ARG A 416 -3.96 -33.57 9.57
C ARG A 416 -2.60 -34.10 9.10
N ALA A 417 -2.04 -33.61 7.99
CA ALA A 417 -0.80 -34.14 7.42
C ALA A 417 0.46 -33.28 7.70
N ALA A 418 0.38 -32.26 8.56
CA ALA A 418 1.50 -31.37 8.90
C ALA A 418 1.61 -31.11 10.42
N ALA A 419 1.35 -32.15 11.23
CA ALA A 419 1.64 -32.13 12.67
C ALA A 419 2.84 -33.04 12.98
#